data_c694ccab05cd85705c1d514d1e9fa9ca
#
_entry.id   c694ccab05cd85705c1d514d1e9fa9ca
#
_cell.length_a   1.000
_cell.length_b   1.000
_cell.length_c   1.000
_cell.angle_alpha   90.00
_cell.angle_beta   90.00
_cell.angle_gamma   90.00
#
_symmetry.space_group_name_H-M   'P 1'
#
loop_
_entity.id
_entity.type
_entity.pdbx_description
1 polymer ?
#
loop_
_entity_poly.entity_id
_entity_poly.type
_entity_poly.pdbx_seq_one_letter_code
_entity_poly.pdbx_strand_id
1 'polypeptide(L)' 'MFTGISLGVVVAIIAVIALLGIIAAGY' A
#
# COMPACT_ATOMS: atom_id res chain seq x y z
N MET A 1 -6.89 12.36 -9.92
CA MET A 1 -8.23 11.97 -9.48
C MET A 1 -8.38 10.46 -9.53
N PHE A 2 -8.94 9.87 -8.52
CA PHE A 2 -9.01 8.40 -8.39
C PHE A 2 -10.34 7.84 -8.86
N THR A 3 -10.73 8.17 -10.05
CA THR A 3 -11.95 7.63 -10.63
C THR A 3 -11.72 6.21 -11.12
N GLY A 4 -12.60 5.30 -10.78
CA GLY A 4 -12.49 3.92 -11.20
C GLY A 4 -11.60 3.04 -10.34
N ILE A 5 -10.94 3.62 -9.33
CA ILE A 5 -10.12 2.86 -8.38
C ILE A 5 -10.93 2.69 -7.10
N SER A 6 -11.09 1.45 -6.65
CA SER A 6 -11.83 1.19 -5.43
C SER A 6 -10.96 1.52 -4.22
N LEU A 7 -11.62 1.91 -3.13
CA LEU A 7 -10.92 2.21 -1.89
C LEU A 7 -10.12 1.01 -1.39
N GLY A 8 -10.66 -0.20 -1.59
CA GLY A 8 -9.96 -1.42 -1.20
C GLY A 8 -8.63 -1.61 -1.91
N VAL A 9 -8.59 -1.26 -3.20
CA VAL A 9 -7.35 -1.36 -3.98
C VAL A 9 -6.31 -0.37 -3.45
N VAL A 10 -6.73 0.85 -3.16
CA VAL A 10 -5.84 1.87 -2.62
C VAL A 10 -5.25 1.43 -1.28
N VAL A 11 -6.10 0.91 -0.40
CA VAL A 11 -5.67 0.43 0.91
C VAL A 11 -4.68 -0.72 0.76
N ALA A 12 -4.95 -1.64 -0.18
CA ALA A 12 -4.05 -2.77 -0.42
C ALA A 12 -2.66 -2.30 -0.88
N ILE A 13 -2.61 -1.33 -1.76
CA ILE A 13 -1.34 -0.78 -2.24
C ILE A 13 -0.56 -0.16 -1.08
N ILE A 14 -1.22 0.62 -0.26
CA ILE A 14 -0.58 1.26 0.89
C ILE A 14 -0.04 0.20 1.86
N ALA A 15 -0.80 -0.87 2.10
CA ALA A 15 -0.37 -1.94 2.99
C ALA A 15 0.89 -2.64 2.45
N VAL A 16 0.94 -2.92 1.15
CA VAL A 16 2.10 -3.56 0.54
C VAL A 16 3.34 -2.66 0.67
N ILE A 17 3.18 -1.39 0.40
CA ILE A 17 4.30 -0.44 0.52
C ILE A 17 4.80 -0.38 1.96
N ALA A 18 3.90 -0.36 2.93
CA ALA A 18 4.27 -0.34 4.34
C ALA A 18 5.05 -1.59 4.74
N LEU A 19 4.59 -2.77 4.29
CA LEU A 19 5.27 -4.03 4.57
C LEU A 19 6.68 -4.05 3.97
N LEU A 20 6.81 -3.61 2.72
CA LEU A 20 8.11 -3.54 2.07
C LEU A 20 9.04 -2.57 2.80
N GLY A 21 8.50 -1.47 3.27
CA GLY A 21 9.27 -0.50 4.05
C GLY A 21 9.81 -1.08 5.34
N ILE A 22 8.99 -1.84 6.06
CA ILE A 22 9.40 -2.50 7.29
C ILE A 22 10.51 -3.52 7.03
N ILE A 23 10.35 -4.34 6.00
CA ILE A 23 11.35 -5.34 5.63
C ILE A 23 12.67 -4.68 5.26
N ALA A 24 12.61 -3.62 4.48
CA ALA A 24 13.80 -2.88 4.05
C ALA A 24 14.50 -2.20 5.22
N ALA A 25 13.74 -1.77 6.22
CA ALA A 25 14.30 -1.13 7.41
C ALA A 25 14.91 -2.16 8.38
N GLY A 26 14.60 -3.44 8.22
CA GLY A 26 15.19 -4.49 9.04
C GLY A 26 14.43 -4.78 10.32
N TYR A 27 13.16 -4.36 10.42
CA TYR A 27 12.35 -4.72 11.57
C TYR A 27 10.91 -5.13 11.25
#